data_a53a6776843f80e007b386865196f1a2
#
_entry.id   a53a6776843f80e007b386865196f1a2
#
_cell.length_a   1.000
_cell.length_b   1.000
_cell.length_c   1.000
_cell.angle_alpha   90.00
_cell.angle_beta   90.00
_cell.angle_gamma   90.00
#
_symmetry.space_group_name_H-M   'P 1'
#
loop_
_entity.id
_entity.type
_entity.pdbx_description
1 polymer ?
#
loop_
_entity_poly.entity_id
_entity_poly.type
_entity_poly.pdbx_seq_one_letter_code
_entity_poly.pdbx_strand_id
1 'polypeptide(L)'
;MERGDKVQITIEDISTEGQGIGRADGLAVFVREAVIGDFVLAELTKVKKNYAFGRVAEYTRLSSSRQEALCPYDERCGGCIYQQTKYESQLALKKKQVRDKLMRLGGIQEPDVKDTIGMEEPFHYRNKASMPVSTGGLITKKGGV
;
A
#
# COMPACT_ATOMS: atom_id res chain seq x y z
N MET A 1 19.47 -11.14 -6.69
CA MET A 1 18.46 -10.17 -7.22
C MET A 1 19.13 -8.83 -7.44
N GLU A 2 18.91 -8.24 -8.61
CA GLU A 2 19.48 -6.97 -9.02
C GLU A 2 18.36 -6.02 -9.51
N ARG A 3 18.71 -4.77 -9.73
CA ARG A 3 17.78 -3.80 -10.32
C ARG A 3 17.41 -4.21 -11.73
N GLY A 4 16.12 -4.22 -12.03
CA GLY A 4 15.55 -4.64 -13.30
C GLY A 4 15.06 -6.09 -13.32
N ASP A 5 15.44 -6.91 -12.35
CA ASP A 5 14.92 -8.26 -12.22
C ASP A 5 13.40 -8.24 -12.02
N LYS A 6 12.73 -9.26 -12.56
CA LYS A 6 11.29 -9.47 -12.37
C LYS A 6 11.08 -10.67 -11.45
N VAL A 7 10.33 -10.46 -10.39
CA VAL A 7 10.03 -11.46 -9.37
C VAL A 7 8.54 -11.61 -9.17
N GLN A 8 8.06 -12.84 -9.04
CA GLN A 8 6.66 -13.11 -8.68
C GLN A 8 6.53 -13.10 -7.16
N ILE A 9 5.59 -12.30 -6.65
CA ILE A 9 5.33 -12.19 -5.22
C ILE A 9 3.82 -12.12 -4.94
N THR A 10 3.43 -12.71 -3.82
CA THR A 10 2.12 -12.45 -3.20
C THR A 10 2.26 -11.28 -2.23
N ILE A 11 1.32 -10.35 -2.28
CA ILE A 11 1.28 -9.24 -1.33
C ILE A 11 0.65 -9.71 -0.02
N GLU A 12 1.46 -9.77 1.02
CA GLU A 12 1.10 -10.30 2.34
C GLU A 12 0.73 -9.22 3.34
N ASP A 13 1.25 -8.01 3.13
CA ASP A 13 1.05 -6.88 4.05
C ASP A 13 1.12 -5.53 3.32
N ILE A 14 0.79 -4.45 4.02
CA ILE A 14 0.91 -3.08 3.54
C ILE A 14 1.73 -2.26 4.54
N SER A 15 2.72 -1.55 4.03
CA SER A 15 3.51 -0.60 4.83
C SER A 15 2.67 0.59 5.29
N THR A 16 3.19 1.37 6.25
CA THR A 16 2.55 2.62 6.69
C THR A 16 2.44 3.68 5.60
N GLU A 17 3.24 3.54 4.55
CA GLU A 17 3.24 4.42 3.36
C GLU A 17 2.34 3.88 2.23
N GLY A 18 1.59 2.79 2.48
CA GLY A 18 0.68 2.20 1.52
C GLY A 18 1.33 1.33 0.46
N GLN A 19 2.59 0.95 0.64
CA GLN A 19 3.25 0.01 -0.28
C GLN A 19 2.90 -1.42 0.11
N GLY A 20 2.52 -2.25 -0.87
CA GLY A 20 2.38 -3.68 -0.69
C GLY A 20 3.72 -4.32 -0.32
N ILE A 21 3.70 -5.28 0.56
CA ILE A 21 4.87 -6.02 1.01
C ILE A 21 4.69 -7.49 0.64
N GLY A 22 5.59 -8.01 -0.16
CA GLY A 22 5.72 -9.44 -0.44
C GLY A 22 7.14 -9.92 -0.17
N ARG A 23 7.42 -11.20 -0.44
CA ARG A 23 8.74 -11.78 -0.27
C ARG A 23 9.19 -12.50 -1.54
N ALA A 24 10.46 -12.31 -1.89
CA ALA A 24 11.14 -13.06 -2.93
C ALA A 24 12.54 -13.46 -2.42
N ASP A 25 12.89 -14.73 -2.50
CA ASP A 25 14.17 -15.29 -2.03
C ASP A 25 14.57 -14.83 -0.63
N GLY A 26 13.59 -14.74 0.28
CA GLY A 26 13.79 -14.27 1.66
C GLY A 26 13.87 -12.75 1.83
N LEU A 27 13.93 -11.97 0.74
CA LEU A 27 13.96 -10.52 0.77
C LEU A 27 12.55 -9.93 0.82
N ALA A 28 12.33 -8.93 1.66
CA ALA A 28 11.11 -8.14 1.62
C ALA A 28 11.11 -7.22 0.39
N VAL A 29 10.04 -7.27 -0.41
CA VAL A 29 9.88 -6.44 -1.60
C VAL A 29 8.70 -5.50 -1.38
N PHE A 30 8.96 -4.19 -1.44
CA PHE A 30 7.97 -3.14 -1.32
C PHE A 30 7.49 -2.72 -2.70
N VAL A 31 6.21 -2.86 -2.97
CA VAL A 31 5.61 -2.60 -4.28
C VAL A 31 4.49 -1.58 -4.16
N ARG A 32 4.52 -0.54 -4.99
CA ARG A 32 3.43 0.44 -5.04
C ARG A 32 2.21 -0.13 -5.76
N GLU A 33 1.04 0.42 -5.46
CA GLU A 33 -0.23 0.14 -6.14
C GLU A 33 -0.72 -1.32 -5.99
N ALA A 34 -0.23 -2.02 -4.97
CA ALA A 34 -0.59 -3.40 -4.68
C ALA A 34 -1.47 -3.50 -3.43
N VAL A 35 -2.43 -4.41 -3.47
CA VAL A 35 -3.39 -4.70 -2.38
C VAL A 35 -3.04 -6.05 -1.78
N ILE A 36 -3.28 -6.23 -0.47
CA ILE A 36 -3.07 -7.53 0.19
C ILE A 36 -3.85 -8.63 -0.57
N GLY A 37 -3.16 -9.72 -0.86
CA GLY A 37 -3.69 -10.86 -1.61
C GLY A 37 -3.50 -10.77 -3.14
N ASP A 38 -3.01 -9.64 -3.67
CA ASP A 38 -2.59 -9.61 -5.07
C ASP A 38 -1.39 -10.55 -5.28
N PHE A 39 -1.38 -11.25 -6.41
CA PHE A 39 -0.23 -11.96 -6.92
C PHE A 39 0.29 -11.22 -8.15
N VAL A 40 1.51 -10.69 -8.06
CA VAL A 40 2.05 -9.78 -9.04
C VAL A 40 3.44 -10.19 -9.53
N LEU A 41 3.73 -9.86 -10.78
CA LEU A 41 5.08 -9.80 -11.30
C LEU A 41 5.63 -8.40 -11.01
N ALA A 42 6.56 -8.30 -10.07
CA ALA A 42 7.18 -7.05 -9.68
C ALA A 42 8.54 -6.87 -10.36
N GLU A 43 8.76 -5.71 -10.99
CA GLU A 43 10.06 -5.31 -11.50
C GLU A 43 10.82 -4.52 -10.42
N LEU A 44 12.00 -4.98 -10.04
CA LEU A 44 12.81 -4.37 -9.00
C LEU A 44 13.42 -3.05 -9.47
N THR A 45 13.10 -1.97 -8.76
CA THR A 45 13.60 -0.62 -9.07
C THR A 45 14.84 -0.26 -8.24
N LYS A 46 14.97 -0.85 -7.05
CA LYS A 46 16.10 -0.66 -6.14
C LYS A 46 16.25 -1.87 -5.23
N VAL A 47 17.46 -2.41 -5.16
CA VAL A 47 17.79 -3.55 -4.29
C VAL A 47 18.76 -3.08 -3.20
N LYS A 48 18.48 -3.46 -1.96
CA LYS A 48 19.31 -3.25 -0.76
C LYS A 48 19.66 -4.60 -0.14
N LYS A 49 20.55 -4.60 0.85
CA LYS A 49 20.99 -5.83 1.52
C LYS A 49 19.84 -6.65 2.12
N ASN A 50 18.83 -6.00 2.71
CA ASN A 50 17.77 -6.65 3.49
C ASN A 50 16.37 -6.46 2.90
N TYR A 51 16.20 -5.66 1.85
CA TYR A 51 14.92 -5.39 1.21
C TYR A 51 15.09 -4.83 -0.19
N ALA A 52 14.03 -4.87 -0.98
CA ALA A 52 14.00 -4.27 -2.30
C ALA A 52 12.74 -3.40 -2.47
N PHE A 53 12.78 -2.49 -3.44
CA PHE A 53 11.63 -1.78 -3.95
C PHE A 53 11.34 -2.23 -5.38
N GLY A 54 10.08 -2.34 -5.70
CA GLY A 54 9.60 -2.68 -7.03
C GLY A 54 8.40 -1.86 -7.47
N ARG A 55 8.04 -2.04 -8.71
CA ARG A 55 6.76 -1.59 -9.28
C ARG A 55 6.03 -2.80 -9.86
N VAL A 56 4.73 -2.78 -9.89
CA VAL A 56 3.96 -3.83 -10.57
C VAL A 56 4.25 -3.73 -12.08
N ALA A 57 4.78 -4.81 -12.65
CA ALA A 57 4.90 -4.97 -14.10
C ALA A 57 3.63 -5.62 -14.65
N GLU A 58 3.04 -6.57 -13.90
CA GLU A 58 1.84 -7.29 -14.28
C GLU A 58 1.09 -7.78 -13.04
N TYR A 59 -0.23 -7.69 -13.07
CA TYR A 59 -1.10 -8.34 -12.08
C TYR A 59 -1.46 -9.75 -12.59
N THR A 60 -0.84 -10.77 -12.02
CA THR A 60 -1.11 -12.17 -12.38
C THR A 60 -2.46 -12.63 -11.82
N ARG A 61 -2.80 -12.21 -10.60
CA ARG A 61 -4.10 -12.45 -9.96
C ARG A 61 -4.44 -11.30 -9.03
N LEU A 62 -5.61 -10.72 -9.21
CA LEU A 62 -6.13 -9.66 -8.35
C LEU A 62 -6.70 -10.24 -7.06
N SER A 63 -6.50 -9.54 -5.96
CA SER A 63 -7.10 -9.85 -4.66
C SER A 63 -8.61 -9.64 -4.68
N SER A 64 -9.34 -10.49 -3.94
CA SER A 64 -10.76 -10.26 -3.66
C SER A 64 -11.02 -9.01 -2.82
N SER A 65 -10.01 -8.50 -2.12
CA SER A 65 -10.05 -7.25 -1.36
C SER A 65 -9.84 -6.00 -2.23
N ARG A 66 -9.54 -6.18 -3.51
CA ARG A 66 -9.38 -5.06 -4.44
C ARG A 66 -10.75 -4.55 -4.91
N GLN A 67 -10.82 -3.25 -5.12
CA GLN A 67 -11.92 -2.56 -5.78
C GLN A 67 -11.38 -1.54 -6.78
N GLU A 68 -12.22 -1.08 -7.68
CA GLU A 68 -11.92 0.05 -8.53
C GLU A 68 -11.89 1.35 -7.71
N ALA A 69 -10.89 2.19 -7.97
CA ALA A 69 -10.80 3.49 -7.29
C ALA A 69 -11.90 4.42 -7.82
N LEU A 70 -12.63 5.06 -6.90
CA LEU A 70 -13.68 6.02 -7.27
C LEU A 70 -13.13 7.31 -7.88
N CYS A 71 -11.89 7.67 -7.53
CA CYS A 71 -11.26 8.89 -8.01
C CYS A 71 -10.50 8.64 -9.32
N PRO A 72 -10.83 9.35 -10.42
CA PRO A 72 -10.13 9.17 -11.70
C PRO A 72 -8.65 9.59 -11.66
N TYR A 73 -8.24 10.29 -10.59
CA TYR A 73 -6.86 10.74 -10.39
C TYR A 73 -6.06 9.84 -9.43
N ASP A 74 -6.60 8.70 -8.99
CA ASP A 74 -5.97 7.84 -7.98
C ASP A 74 -4.54 7.45 -8.36
N GLU A 75 -4.29 7.08 -9.61
CA GLU A 75 -2.97 6.68 -10.10
C GLU A 75 -1.96 7.84 -10.17
N ARG A 76 -2.42 9.10 -10.28
CA ARG A 76 -1.58 10.28 -10.50
C ARG A 76 -1.42 11.14 -9.27
N CYS A 77 -2.46 11.27 -8.47
CA CYS A 77 -2.52 12.23 -7.38
C CYS A 77 -1.67 11.84 -6.16
N GLY A 78 -1.67 10.59 -5.74
CA GLY A 78 -0.95 10.15 -4.52
C GLY A 78 -1.55 10.63 -3.20
N GLY A 79 -2.67 11.34 -3.20
CA GLY A 79 -3.33 11.82 -1.97
C GLY A 79 -4.05 10.74 -1.19
N CYS A 80 -4.42 9.64 -1.84
CA CYS A 80 -5.08 8.49 -1.23
C CYS A 80 -4.21 7.25 -1.35
N ILE A 81 -4.17 6.45 -0.29
CA ILE A 81 -3.31 5.26 -0.24
C ILE A 81 -4.13 3.98 -0.47
N TYR A 82 -5.40 3.96 -0.09
CA TYR A 82 -6.21 2.75 0.01
C TYR A 82 -7.47 2.74 -0.87
N GLN A 83 -7.62 3.64 -1.85
CA GLN A 83 -8.84 3.67 -2.67
C GLN A 83 -9.09 2.37 -3.44
N GLN A 84 -8.04 1.66 -3.82
CA GLN A 84 -8.13 0.38 -4.51
C GLN A 84 -8.39 -0.82 -3.57
N THR A 85 -8.61 -0.57 -2.28
CA THR A 85 -8.90 -1.59 -1.26
C THR A 85 -10.33 -1.42 -0.75
N LYS A 86 -11.11 -2.49 -0.71
CA LYS A 86 -12.47 -2.49 -0.13
C LYS A 86 -12.46 -1.96 1.29
N TYR A 87 -13.50 -1.23 1.67
CA TYR A 87 -13.51 -0.49 2.94
C TYR A 87 -13.40 -1.41 4.17
N GLU A 88 -14.05 -2.58 4.15
CA GLU A 88 -13.94 -3.57 5.24
C GLU A 88 -12.48 -4.03 5.39
N SER A 89 -11.79 -4.25 4.28
CA SER A 89 -10.37 -4.63 4.27
C SER A 89 -9.47 -3.50 4.79
N GLN A 90 -9.83 -2.23 4.53
CA GLN A 90 -9.11 -1.08 5.12
C GLN A 90 -9.27 -1.05 6.64
N LEU A 91 -10.48 -1.33 7.18
CA LEU A 91 -10.72 -1.36 8.63
C LEU A 91 -9.92 -2.48 9.30
N ALA A 92 -9.93 -3.68 8.70
CA ALA A 92 -9.13 -4.81 9.18
C ALA A 92 -7.62 -4.52 9.16
N LEU A 93 -7.13 -3.88 8.08
CA LEU A 93 -5.73 -3.48 7.96
C LEU A 93 -5.33 -2.46 9.03
N LYS A 94 -6.17 -1.46 9.31
CA LYS A 94 -5.90 -0.46 10.35
C LYS A 94 -5.81 -1.10 11.74
N LYS A 95 -6.72 -2.02 12.07
CA LYS A 95 -6.64 -2.81 13.30
C LYS A 95 -5.33 -3.59 13.36
N LYS A 96 -4.98 -4.31 12.30
CA LYS A 96 -3.73 -5.07 12.21
C LYS A 96 -2.52 -4.17 12.42
N GLN A 97 -2.44 -3.02 11.77
CA GLN A 97 -1.32 -2.08 11.90
C GLN A 97 -1.12 -1.57 13.33
N VAL A 98 -2.22 -1.28 14.05
CA VAL A 98 -2.14 -0.89 15.46
C VAL A 98 -1.63 -2.05 16.30
N ARG A 99 -2.20 -3.25 16.12
CA ARG A 99 -1.77 -4.45 16.85
C ARG A 99 -0.29 -4.74 16.63
N ASP A 100 0.16 -4.75 15.38
CA ASP A 100 1.55 -5.02 15.02
C ASP A 100 2.53 -4.01 15.64
N LYS A 101 2.16 -2.73 15.70
CA LYS A 101 2.96 -1.70 16.35
C LYS A 101 3.03 -1.89 17.87
N LEU A 102 1.92 -2.20 18.51
CA LEU A 102 1.90 -2.49 19.95
C LEU A 102 2.76 -3.71 20.28
N MET A 103 2.72 -4.74 19.44
CA MET A 103 3.55 -5.93 19.62
C MET A 103 5.04 -5.63 19.37
N ARG A 104 5.37 -5.04 18.23
CA ARG A 104 6.77 -4.91 17.78
C ARG A 104 7.52 -3.76 18.46
N LEU A 105 6.84 -2.62 18.66
CA LEU A 105 7.44 -1.42 19.24
C LEU A 105 7.10 -1.29 20.72
N GLY A 106 5.88 -1.65 21.11
CA GLY A 106 5.44 -1.58 22.50
C GLY A 106 5.83 -2.79 23.36
N GLY A 107 6.28 -3.88 22.75
CA GLY A 107 6.63 -5.13 23.47
C GLY A 107 5.44 -5.86 24.11
N ILE A 108 4.20 -5.48 23.76
CA ILE A 108 3.00 -6.10 24.29
C ILE A 108 2.73 -7.39 23.54
N GLN A 109 2.78 -8.54 24.19
CA GLN A 109 2.66 -9.85 23.54
C GLN A 109 1.27 -10.09 22.93
N GLU A 110 0.21 -9.73 23.64
CA GLU A 110 -1.19 -9.92 23.21
C GLU A 110 -2.01 -8.64 23.42
N PRO A 111 -1.84 -7.62 22.57
CA PRO A 111 -2.60 -6.39 22.71
C PRO A 111 -4.09 -6.61 22.37
N ASP A 112 -4.98 -6.22 23.29
CA ASP A 112 -6.43 -6.23 23.04
C ASP A 112 -6.82 -5.02 22.19
N VAL A 113 -6.73 -5.16 20.88
CA VAL A 113 -7.15 -4.14 19.92
C VAL A 113 -8.54 -4.47 19.40
N LYS A 114 -9.51 -3.64 19.76
CA LYS A 114 -10.90 -3.77 19.28
C LYS A 114 -10.99 -3.50 17.77
N ASP A 115 -12.15 -3.85 17.19
CA ASP A 115 -12.40 -3.58 15.78
C ASP A 115 -12.38 -2.08 15.50
N THR A 116 -11.88 -1.72 14.33
CA THR A 116 -11.88 -0.32 13.89
C THR A 116 -13.31 0.14 13.68
N ILE A 117 -13.70 1.22 14.33
CA ILE A 117 -15.02 1.84 14.12
C ILE A 117 -15.04 2.44 12.70
N GLY A 118 -15.91 1.91 11.87
CA GLY A 118 -16.10 2.36 10.50
C GLY A 118 -17.13 3.49 10.39
N MET A 119 -17.18 4.08 9.21
CA MET A 119 -18.20 5.05 8.78
C MET A 119 -19.18 4.35 7.82
N GLU A 120 -20.45 4.72 7.86
CA GLU A 120 -21.44 4.28 6.86
C GLU A 120 -21.08 4.81 5.47
N GLU A 121 -20.71 6.10 5.40
CA GLU A 121 -20.23 6.78 4.17
C GLU A 121 -18.77 7.20 4.33
N PRO A 122 -17.78 6.39 3.89
CA PRO A 122 -16.37 6.66 4.12
C PRO A 122 -15.76 7.70 3.16
N PHE A 123 -16.58 8.30 2.30
CA PHE A 123 -16.19 9.35 1.36
C PHE A 123 -16.78 10.71 1.76
N HIS A 124 -16.33 11.78 1.13
CA HIS A 124 -16.82 13.15 1.34
C HIS A 124 -16.73 13.67 2.78
N TYR A 125 -15.93 13.05 3.63
CA TYR A 125 -15.77 13.42 5.05
C TYR A 125 -14.82 14.61 5.26
N ARG A 126 -13.96 14.90 4.28
CA ARG A 126 -12.91 15.89 4.41
C ARG A 126 -13.46 17.28 4.13
N ASN A 127 -13.30 18.20 5.09
CA ASN A 127 -13.71 19.60 4.99
C ASN A 127 -12.52 20.56 4.80
N LYS A 128 -11.28 20.06 4.75
CA LYS A 128 -10.06 20.82 4.50
C LYS A 128 -9.11 20.02 3.62
N ALA A 129 -8.62 20.64 2.55
CA ALA A 129 -7.57 20.08 1.70
C ALA A 129 -6.40 21.07 1.62
N SER A 130 -5.17 20.53 1.64
CA SER A 130 -3.95 21.27 1.35
C SER A 130 -3.35 20.67 0.09
N MET A 131 -3.22 21.49 -0.95
CA MET A 131 -2.70 21.07 -2.24
C MET A 131 -1.37 21.78 -2.50
N PRO A 132 -0.29 21.06 -2.82
CA PRO A 132 0.95 21.68 -3.25
C PRO A 132 0.73 22.37 -4.59
N VAL A 133 1.27 23.58 -4.73
CA VAL A 133 1.24 24.34 -5.97
C VAL A 133 2.65 24.42 -6.53
N SER A 134 2.82 24.11 -7.81
CA SER A 134 4.09 24.23 -8.51
C SER A 134 3.94 25.04 -9.79
N THR A 135 5.02 25.61 -10.26
CA THR A 135 5.05 26.43 -11.49
C THR A 135 5.08 25.62 -12.79
N GLY A 136 5.08 24.31 -12.71
CA GLY A 136 5.07 23.44 -13.90
C GLY A 136 4.72 21.99 -13.58
N GLY A 137 3.83 21.42 -14.40
CA GLY A 137 3.51 20.00 -14.42
C GLY A 137 2.63 19.48 -13.28
N LEU A 138 2.03 18.31 -13.52
CA LEU A 138 1.29 17.56 -12.49
C LEU A 138 2.29 16.87 -11.55
N ILE A 139 2.15 17.12 -10.25
CA ILE A 139 2.85 16.31 -9.24
C ILE A 139 2.29 14.89 -9.30
N THR A 140 3.11 13.94 -9.70
CA THR A 140 2.71 12.53 -9.76
C THR A 140 3.08 11.80 -8.47
N LYS A 141 2.44 10.66 -8.18
CA LYS A 141 2.84 9.74 -7.09
C LYS A 141 4.33 9.39 -7.08
N LYS A 142 5.03 9.62 -8.18
CA LYS A 142 6.47 9.34 -8.31
C LYS A 142 7.36 10.48 -7.82
N GLY A 143 6.80 11.57 -7.30
CA GLY A 143 7.58 12.71 -6.82
C GLY A 143 8.39 13.43 -7.92
N GLY A 144 8.00 13.27 -9.17
CA GLY A 144 8.53 13.99 -10.30
C GLY A 144 7.60 15.13 -10.71
N VAL A 145 8.17 16.29 -10.97
CA VAL A 145 7.52 17.40 -11.67
C VAL A 145 7.59 17.11 -13.16
#